data_622628e1a6fa5a9f5b568fb3d3f9ab6b
#
_entry.id   622628e1a6fa5a9f5b568fb3d3f9ab6b
#
_cell.length_a   1.000
_cell.length_b   1.000
_cell.length_c   1.000
_cell.angle_alpha   90.00
_cell.angle_beta   90.00
_cell.angle_gamma   90.00
#
_symmetry.space_group_name_H-M   'P 1'
#
loop_
_entity.id
_entity.type
_entity.pdbx_description
1 polymer ?
#
loop_
_entity_poly.entity_id
_entity_poly.type
_entity_poly.pdbx_seq_one_letter_code
_entity_poly.pdbx_strand_id
1 'polypeptide(L)'
;MSGDDSEMGRGVQGSVEADFPLKELYLSSHNSTLTDSSLFVPRDRPGTSDIPVMKSWLPYQELSISKHVKTLVKLQPASPLDMEGRRVTRRTLSPGPRVGAVAALLGCWLLVIPTLCSGQTFTSFHPERREWAFNHLTVHQTTGALYIGAVNRVYKLSGNLTLLVSHDTGPEDDNKACYPPLIVQPCSEPLVSTNNVNKLLLIDYSQNRLLACGSLYQGVCKLLRLDDLFILVEPSHKKEHYLSSVNQTGTMYGVIVPSLGQDGTLFIGTAVDGKQDYFPTISSRKLPRDPESSAMLDYELHTDFVSSLIKIPSDTLALVSHFDIYYVYGFASGSFVYFLTVQPETPENSMSSGGSTSDLFYTSRIVRLCKDDRKFHSYVSLPVGCVKNGVEYRLLQAAYLGKPGRVLAASLGISAQDDVLFTVFSKGQKQFHRPPDDSALCVFTIRDINARIKERLQSCYQGEGHLELNWLLGKDVQCTKAPVPIDDSFCGLDINQPLGGSQLVTGHTLYTETRDRMTSVTSYVYNGYCVAFVGTKSGRLKKIRVDGPPHGGVQYETISVIKDGSPVLRDMAFSLDRNYLYVMSERQ
;
A
#
# COMPACT_ATOMS: atom_id res chain seq x y z
N MET A 1 56.78 -16.27 46.49
CA MET A 1 56.70 -17.54 47.20
C MET A 1 55.74 -18.33 46.36
N SER A 2 56.22 -19.02 45.41
CA SER A 2 56.62 -20.44 45.36
C SER A 2 55.37 -21.30 45.33
N GLY A 3 55.12 -22.12 44.39
CA GLY A 3 55.83 -22.89 43.36
C GLY A 3 54.78 -23.84 42.83
N ASP A 4 54.78 -24.09 41.49
CA ASP A 4 55.32 -25.33 40.91
C ASP A 4 54.56 -26.59 41.35
N ASP A 5 54.22 -27.56 40.56
CA ASP A 5 54.60 -28.03 39.23
C ASP A 5 53.67 -29.15 38.78
N SER A 6 53.49 -29.31 37.48
CA SER A 6 53.54 -30.52 36.63
C SER A 6 52.72 -31.77 37.06
N GLU A 7 52.16 -32.62 36.24
CA GLU A 7 52.55 -33.26 35.00
C GLU A 7 51.41 -34.11 34.41
N MET A 8 51.38 -34.18 33.13
CA MET A 8 51.18 -35.31 32.21
C MET A 8 50.39 -36.55 32.63
N GLY A 9 49.50 -36.93 31.74
CA GLY A 9 48.98 -38.29 31.66
C GLY A 9 48.14 -38.52 30.40
N ARG A 10 48.82 -39.04 29.39
CA ARG A 10 48.34 -39.54 28.10
C ARG A 10 47.23 -40.59 28.21
N GLY A 11 46.32 -40.59 27.23
CA GLY A 11 46.17 -41.78 26.41
C GLY A 11 44.79 -42.44 26.44
N VAL A 12 44.24 -42.57 25.37
CA VAL A 12 43.77 -43.78 24.66
C VAL A 12 42.45 -43.56 23.89
N GLN A 13 42.61 -43.72 22.60
CA GLN A 13 41.59 -43.89 21.57
C GLN A 13 40.64 -45.06 21.89
N GLY A 14 39.40 -44.90 21.45
CA GLY A 14 38.43 -45.99 21.34
C GLY A 14 37.34 -45.59 20.36
N SER A 15 37.59 -45.88 19.13
CA SER A 15 36.62 -45.95 18.02
C SER A 15 35.73 -47.16 18.24
N VAL A 16 34.42 -46.99 18.09
CA VAL A 16 33.50 -48.11 17.76
C VAL A 16 32.54 -47.61 16.69
N GLU A 17 32.83 -48.05 15.48
CA GLU A 17 31.92 -48.20 14.38
C GLU A 17 30.91 -49.30 14.75
N ALA A 18 29.66 -49.12 14.40
CA ALA A 18 28.75 -50.24 14.20
C ALA A 18 27.79 -49.90 13.05
N ASP A 19 28.01 -50.64 12.01
CA ASP A 19 27.29 -50.76 10.76
C ASP A 19 25.82 -51.20 10.91
N PHE A 20 25.01 -50.66 10.02
CA PHE A 20 23.92 -51.16 9.17
C PHE A 20 23.16 -52.46 9.55
N PRO A 21 21.87 -52.65 9.04
CA PRO A 21 21.59 -52.69 7.61
C PRO A 21 20.24 -52.12 7.11
N LEU A 22 20.29 -51.70 5.86
CA LEU A 22 19.22 -51.61 4.87
C LEU A 22 18.39 -52.90 4.78
N LYS A 23 17.08 -52.79 4.69
CA LYS A 23 16.24 -53.77 4.01
C LYS A 23 15.19 -53.08 3.14
N GLU A 24 15.43 -53.20 1.84
CA GLU A 24 14.41 -53.20 0.79
C GLU A 24 13.39 -54.33 1.01
N LEU A 25 12.16 -54.05 0.66
CA LEU A 25 11.17 -55.06 0.19
C LEU A 25 10.10 -54.28 -0.60
N TYR A 26 10.21 -54.30 -1.91
CA TYR A 26 9.54 -55.07 -2.98
C TYR A 26 8.02 -55.01 -2.98
N LEU A 27 7.54 -54.50 -4.10
CA LEU A 27 6.28 -54.61 -4.79
C LEU A 27 5.53 -55.95 -4.58
N SER A 28 4.23 -55.84 -4.44
CA SER A 28 3.34 -56.85 -5.01
C SER A 28 2.00 -56.24 -5.40
N SER A 29 1.79 -56.26 -6.68
CA SER A 29 0.53 -56.12 -7.39
C SER A 29 -0.39 -57.30 -7.13
N HIS A 30 -1.68 -57.07 -6.95
CA HIS A 30 -2.70 -58.03 -7.38
C HIS A 30 -3.98 -57.35 -7.83
N ASN A 31 -4.27 -57.57 -9.09
CA ASN A 31 -5.55 -57.45 -9.77
C ASN A 31 -6.58 -58.46 -9.23
N SER A 32 -7.84 -58.07 -9.20
CA SER A 32 -9.02 -58.93 -9.56
C SER A 32 -10.24 -58.00 -9.65
N THR A 33 -10.70 -57.65 -10.76
CA THR A 33 -11.65 -58.19 -11.75
C THR A 33 -13.02 -58.57 -11.21
N LEU A 34 -14.02 -57.85 -11.75
CA LEU A 34 -15.35 -58.24 -12.28
C LEU A 34 -16.44 -58.67 -11.30
N THR A 35 -17.60 -58.05 -11.38
CA THR A 35 -18.83 -58.33 -12.16
C THR A 35 -19.92 -57.37 -11.72
N ASP A 36 -20.54 -56.64 -12.55
CA ASP A 36 -21.57 -56.80 -13.57
C ASP A 36 -23.02 -56.86 -13.04
N SER A 37 -23.86 -56.16 -13.78
CA SER A 37 -25.33 -56.23 -13.94
C SER A 37 -26.19 -55.49 -12.89
N SER A 38 -27.20 -54.72 -13.24
CA SER A 38 -28.05 -54.54 -14.39
C SER A 38 -29.11 -53.47 -14.12
N LEU A 39 -29.38 -52.68 -15.08
CA LEU A 39 -30.67 -52.26 -15.64
C LEU A 39 -31.92 -52.21 -14.76
N PHE A 40 -32.53 -51.01 -14.70
CA PHE A 40 -33.97 -50.83 -15.01
C PHE A 40 -34.33 -49.38 -15.30
N VAL A 41 -34.86 -49.15 -16.51
CA VAL A 41 -35.73 -48.03 -16.92
C VAL A 41 -37.12 -48.65 -17.08
N PRO A 42 -38.21 -47.95 -16.75
CA PRO A 42 -39.11 -47.46 -17.80
C PRO A 42 -39.74 -46.09 -17.54
N ARG A 43 -39.83 -45.32 -18.59
CA ARG A 43 -40.96 -44.66 -19.28
C ARG A 43 -42.32 -44.65 -18.54
N ASP A 44 -42.94 -43.41 -18.43
CA ASP A 44 -44.00 -42.94 -19.31
C ASP A 44 -44.52 -41.56 -18.90
N ARG A 45 -44.84 -40.75 -19.92
CA ARG A 45 -45.66 -39.48 -19.90
C ARG A 45 -47.15 -39.89 -20.05
N PRO A 46 -48.18 -38.97 -20.08
CA PRO A 46 -48.22 -37.50 -20.16
C PRO A 46 -49.35 -36.84 -19.32
N GLY A 47 -49.45 -35.50 -19.32
CA GLY A 47 -50.66 -34.79 -18.86
C GLY A 47 -50.50 -33.26 -18.89
N THR A 48 -51.08 -32.68 -19.87
CA THR A 48 -51.27 -31.25 -20.24
C THR A 48 -52.00 -30.42 -19.21
N SER A 49 -51.63 -29.16 -18.99
CA SER A 49 -52.55 -28.03 -18.98
C SER A 49 -51.81 -26.69 -19.05
N ASP A 50 -52.18 -25.93 -20.05
CA ASP A 50 -51.86 -24.54 -20.40
C ASP A 50 -52.23 -23.55 -19.30
N ILE A 51 -51.51 -22.43 -19.25
CA ILE A 51 -51.97 -21.01 -19.17
C ILE A 51 -50.78 -20.08 -18.79
N PRO A 52 -50.77 -18.75 -19.07
CA PRO A 52 -49.97 -18.18 -20.15
C PRO A 52 -48.81 -17.28 -19.70
N VAL A 53 -47.89 -17.19 -20.62
CA VAL A 53 -46.73 -16.31 -20.60
C VAL A 53 -47.14 -14.84 -20.57
N MET A 54 -46.72 -14.11 -19.56
CA MET A 54 -46.56 -12.66 -19.61
C MET A 54 -45.09 -12.32 -19.74
N LYS A 55 -44.68 -12.07 -20.98
CA LYS A 55 -43.39 -11.47 -21.32
C LYS A 55 -43.42 -10.01 -20.92
N SER A 56 -42.62 -9.62 -19.93
CA SER A 56 -42.14 -8.26 -19.81
C SER A 56 -40.64 -8.26 -20.09
N TRP A 57 -40.31 -7.93 -21.28
CA TRP A 57 -38.97 -7.55 -21.72
C TRP A 57 -38.68 -6.16 -21.17
N LEU A 58 -37.84 -6.06 -20.14
CA LEU A 58 -37.05 -4.87 -19.90
C LEU A 58 -35.66 -5.15 -20.46
N PRO A 59 -35.13 -4.30 -21.33
CA PRO A 59 -33.79 -4.47 -21.84
C PRO A 59 -32.81 -4.25 -20.69
N TYR A 60 -32.00 -5.25 -20.42
CA TYR A 60 -30.74 -5.08 -19.73
C TYR A 60 -29.95 -4.06 -20.56
N GLN A 61 -29.94 -2.82 -20.11
CA GLN A 61 -28.91 -1.89 -20.52
C GLN A 61 -27.62 -2.43 -19.96
N GLU A 62 -26.83 -3.07 -20.82
CA GLU A 62 -25.39 -3.14 -20.66
C GLU A 62 -24.92 -1.73 -20.33
N LEU A 63 -24.58 -1.51 -19.07
CA LEU A 63 -23.79 -0.37 -18.65
C LEU A 63 -22.47 -0.52 -19.41
N SER A 64 -22.43 0.10 -20.57
CA SER A 64 -21.20 0.40 -21.28
C SER A 64 -20.22 0.93 -20.25
N ILE A 65 -19.21 0.13 -19.91
CA ILE A 65 -18.07 0.55 -19.11
C ILE A 65 -17.44 1.70 -19.89
N SER A 66 -17.73 2.91 -19.43
CA SER A 66 -17.19 4.15 -19.97
C SER A 66 -15.67 4.04 -19.96
N LYS A 67 -15.07 4.06 -21.13
CA LYS A 67 -13.62 4.00 -21.35
C LYS A 67 -12.96 5.19 -20.67
N HIS A 68 -12.19 4.95 -19.63
CA HIS A 68 -11.55 5.98 -18.81
C HIS A 68 -10.10 6.19 -19.27
N VAL A 69 -9.75 7.44 -19.53
CA VAL A 69 -8.36 7.87 -19.82
C VAL A 69 -7.75 8.39 -18.54
N LYS A 70 -6.56 7.93 -18.20
CA LYS A 70 -5.78 8.43 -17.06
C LYS A 70 -4.67 9.35 -17.54
N THR A 71 -4.52 10.50 -16.92
CA THR A 71 -3.55 11.53 -17.30
C THR A 71 -2.58 11.80 -16.16
N LEU A 72 -1.31 11.93 -16.49
CA LEU A 72 -0.28 12.42 -15.60
C LEU A 72 -0.10 13.93 -15.83
N VAL A 73 -0.21 14.72 -14.77
CA VAL A 73 -0.08 16.18 -14.82
C VAL A 73 1.16 16.62 -14.03
N LYS A 74 2.00 17.42 -14.64
CA LYS A 74 3.18 18.03 -14.03
C LYS A 74 2.86 19.47 -13.59
N LEU A 75 3.10 19.77 -12.31
CA LEU A 75 2.88 21.10 -11.71
C LEU A 75 4.19 21.72 -11.30
N GLN A 76 4.36 23.00 -11.59
CA GLN A 76 5.47 23.79 -11.09
C GLN A 76 5.16 24.30 -9.68
N PRO A 77 6.06 24.17 -8.69
CA PRO A 77 5.87 24.79 -7.38
C PRO A 77 5.77 26.32 -7.51
N ALA A 78 4.98 26.96 -6.65
CA ALA A 78 4.89 28.41 -6.61
C ALA A 78 6.26 29.04 -6.30
N SER A 79 6.56 30.18 -6.94
CA SER A 79 7.79 30.92 -6.68
C SER A 79 7.81 31.48 -5.25
N PRO A 80 9.00 31.75 -4.68
CA PRO A 80 9.16 32.21 -3.30
C PRO A 80 8.43 33.52 -2.93
N LEU A 81 8.06 34.31 -3.93
CA LEU A 81 7.43 35.62 -3.73
C LEU A 81 6.00 35.58 -3.19
N ASP A 82 5.32 34.41 -3.26
CA ASP A 82 3.93 34.29 -2.85
C ASP A 82 3.74 33.95 -1.37
N MET A 83 4.82 33.76 -0.61
CA MET A 83 4.75 33.31 0.80
C MET A 83 4.85 34.44 1.84
N GLU A 84 5.21 35.66 1.45
CA GLU A 84 5.17 36.81 2.36
C GLU A 84 3.76 37.40 2.38
N GLY A 85 3.03 37.09 3.44
CA GLY A 85 1.70 37.64 3.69
C GLY A 85 1.73 39.17 3.75
N ARG A 86 1.10 39.84 2.80
CA ARG A 86 0.83 41.27 2.86
C ARG A 86 0.07 41.58 4.14
N ARG A 87 0.73 42.21 5.11
CA ARG A 87 0.05 42.93 6.20
C ARG A 87 -0.71 44.11 5.58
N VAL A 88 -2.02 43.95 5.46
CA VAL A 88 -2.90 45.07 5.14
C VAL A 88 -3.01 45.94 6.38
N THR A 89 -2.22 47.01 6.45
CA THR A 89 -2.45 48.11 7.40
C THR A 89 -3.64 48.92 6.89
N ARG A 90 -4.77 48.83 7.58
CA ARG A 90 -5.86 49.78 7.43
C ARG A 90 -5.36 51.14 7.88
N ARG A 91 -5.13 52.07 6.94
CA ARG A 91 -5.08 53.49 7.20
C ARG A 91 -6.51 54.03 7.10
N THR A 92 -6.99 54.53 8.20
CA THR A 92 -8.18 55.39 8.30
C THR A 92 -7.89 56.72 7.61
N LEU A 93 -8.67 57.05 6.60
CA LEU A 93 -8.69 58.39 5.96
C LEU A 93 -9.81 59.19 6.61
N SER A 94 -9.42 60.33 7.19
CA SER A 94 -10.31 61.43 7.61
C SER A 94 -10.67 62.33 6.43
N PRO A 95 -11.85 62.96 6.42
CA PRO A 95 -12.31 63.80 5.30
C PRO A 95 -11.93 65.26 5.47
N GLY A 96 -11.54 65.94 4.38
CA GLY A 96 -11.39 67.40 4.29
C GLY A 96 -11.34 67.85 2.82
N PRO A 97 -11.55 69.11 2.48
CA PRO A 97 -12.71 69.59 1.74
C PRO A 97 -12.46 69.88 0.22
N ARG A 98 -13.59 70.09 -0.47
CA ARG A 98 -13.77 70.45 -1.89
C ARG A 98 -13.04 71.78 -2.29
N VAL A 99 -12.43 71.78 -3.50
CA VAL A 99 -12.48 72.95 -4.43
C VAL A 99 -12.13 72.49 -5.88
N GLY A 100 -12.94 72.93 -6.83
CA GLY A 100 -12.58 73.44 -8.15
C GLY A 100 -12.37 72.51 -9.34
N ALA A 101 -13.34 72.53 -10.24
CA ALA A 101 -13.25 72.02 -11.61
C ALA A 101 -12.33 72.91 -12.49
N VAL A 102 -11.46 72.24 -13.31
CA VAL A 102 -11.09 72.75 -14.64
C VAL A 102 -10.82 71.54 -15.54
N ALA A 103 -11.50 71.53 -16.67
CA ALA A 103 -11.36 70.56 -17.76
C ALA A 103 -10.04 70.85 -18.53
N ALA A 104 -9.32 69.78 -18.87
CA ALA A 104 -8.42 69.74 -20.01
C ALA A 104 -8.30 68.33 -20.57
N LEU A 105 -8.77 68.19 -21.76
CA LEU A 105 -8.52 67.11 -22.70
C LEU A 105 -7.04 66.98 -22.97
N LEU A 106 -6.46 65.75 -22.79
CA LEU A 106 -5.32 65.30 -23.62
C LEU A 106 -4.97 63.82 -23.25
N GLY A 107 -5.06 62.98 -24.25
CA GLY A 107 -4.13 61.84 -24.40
C GLY A 107 -4.45 60.58 -23.66
N CYS A 108 -5.38 59.75 -24.17
CA CYS A 108 -5.44 58.29 -23.95
C CYS A 108 -4.12 57.65 -24.41
N TRP A 109 -3.15 57.53 -23.51
CA TRP A 109 -2.13 56.46 -23.59
C TRP A 109 -2.60 55.34 -22.68
N LEU A 110 -3.31 54.38 -23.29
CA LEU A 110 -3.51 53.04 -22.69
C LEU A 110 -2.13 52.38 -22.56
N LEU A 111 -1.48 52.57 -21.42
CA LEU A 111 -0.48 51.64 -20.94
C LEU A 111 -1.24 50.31 -20.65
N VAL A 112 -1.32 49.47 -21.67
CA VAL A 112 -1.54 48.04 -21.51
C VAL A 112 -0.32 47.51 -20.78
N ILE A 113 -0.35 47.58 -19.45
CA ILE A 113 0.51 46.73 -18.62
C ILE A 113 0.03 45.30 -18.92
N PRO A 114 0.82 44.46 -19.61
CA PRO A 114 0.50 43.05 -19.64
C PRO A 114 0.58 42.63 -18.16
N THR A 115 -0.58 42.41 -17.55
CA THR A 115 -0.68 41.54 -16.39
C THR A 115 -0.04 40.26 -16.86
N LEU A 116 1.21 40.05 -16.50
CA LEU A 116 1.86 38.77 -16.53
C LEU A 116 1.03 37.89 -15.57
N CYS A 117 -0.06 37.34 -16.11
CA CYS A 117 -0.70 36.16 -15.56
C CYS A 117 0.41 35.11 -15.60
N SER A 118 1.09 34.88 -14.49
CA SER A 118 1.93 33.74 -14.28
C SER A 118 1.00 32.52 -14.35
N GLY A 119 0.63 32.16 -15.57
CA GLY A 119 -0.15 30.99 -15.83
C GLY A 119 0.67 29.77 -15.44
N GLN A 120 0.20 29.02 -14.45
CA GLN A 120 0.77 27.72 -14.15
C GLN A 120 0.74 26.88 -15.42
N THR A 121 1.91 26.49 -15.92
CA THR A 121 2.00 25.66 -17.11
C THR A 121 1.79 24.20 -16.72
N PHE A 122 0.78 23.58 -17.29
CA PHE A 122 0.51 22.16 -17.16
C PHE A 122 0.99 21.43 -18.40
N THR A 123 1.85 20.44 -18.21
CA THR A 123 2.20 19.46 -19.24
C THR A 123 1.57 18.14 -18.85
N SER A 124 1.01 17.42 -19.79
CA SER A 124 0.35 16.14 -19.53
C SER A 124 0.87 15.04 -20.48
N PHE A 125 0.91 13.83 -19.99
CA PHE A 125 1.13 12.60 -20.76
C PHE A 125 -0.15 11.76 -20.72
N HIS A 126 -0.52 11.21 -21.85
CA HIS A 126 -1.70 10.35 -22.01
C HIS A 126 -1.27 8.99 -22.54
N PRO A 127 -1.90 7.89 -22.11
CA PRO A 127 -1.62 6.59 -22.69
C PRO A 127 -2.09 6.54 -24.15
N GLU A 128 -1.46 5.70 -24.96
CA GLU A 128 -1.80 5.50 -26.36
C GLU A 128 -3.25 5.00 -26.55
N ARG A 129 -3.74 4.21 -25.62
CA ARG A 129 -5.10 3.71 -25.59
C ARG A 129 -5.80 4.14 -24.30
N ARG A 130 -7.03 4.59 -24.44
CA ARG A 130 -7.84 5.10 -23.32
C ARG A 130 -8.15 4.05 -22.25
N GLU A 131 -8.15 2.78 -22.61
CA GLU A 131 -8.36 1.67 -21.69
C GLU A 131 -7.14 1.34 -20.82
N TRP A 132 -5.93 1.85 -21.14
CA TRP A 132 -4.71 1.57 -20.42
C TRP A 132 -4.49 2.56 -19.26
N ALA A 133 -5.36 2.41 -18.29
CA ALA A 133 -5.43 3.27 -17.12
C ALA A 133 -4.15 3.24 -16.27
N PHE A 134 -3.63 4.42 -15.86
CA PHE A 134 -2.50 4.53 -14.95
C PHE A 134 -2.86 4.08 -13.52
N ASN A 135 -1.95 3.36 -12.85
CA ASN A 135 -2.14 2.83 -11.51
C ASN A 135 -1.09 3.33 -10.53
N HIS A 136 0.18 3.30 -10.92
CA HIS A 136 1.32 3.63 -10.07
C HIS A 136 2.31 4.56 -10.75
N LEU A 137 3.00 5.37 -9.95
CA LEU A 137 4.05 6.28 -10.38
C LEU A 137 5.24 6.18 -9.43
N THR A 138 6.43 6.07 -9.99
CA THR A 138 7.68 6.25 -9.24
C THR A 138 8.65 7.12 -10.03
N VAL A 139 9.47 7.90 -9.32
CA VAL A 139 10.49 8.80 -9.91
C VAL A 139 11.86 8.34 -9.46
N HIS A 140 12.74 8.10 -10.42
CA HIS A 140 14.11 7.72 -10.12
C HIS A 140 14.86 8.89 -9.49
N GLN A 141 15.35 8.71 -8.26
CA GLN A 141 15.92 9.76 -7.42
C GLN A 141 17.25 10.34 -7.92
N THR A 142 17.92 9.70 -8.88
CA THR A 142 19.19 10.17 -9.43
C THR A 142 19.03 10.73 -10.84
N THR A 143 18.22 10.09 -11.68
CA THR A 143 18.07 10.48 -13.10
C THR A 143 16.87 11.38 -13.36
N GLY A 144 15.90 11.42 -12.44
CA GLY A 144 14.64 12.11 -12.62
C GLY A 144 13.70 11.46 -13.65
N ALA A 145 14.03 10.29 -14.16
CA ALA A 145 13.15 9.51 -15.03
C ALA A 145 11.91 9.05 -14.26
N LEU A 146 10.75 9.06 -14.91
CA LEU A 146 9.49 8.59 -14.35
C LEU A 146 9.19 7.20 -14.89
N TYR A 147 8.69 6.34 -14.00
CA TYR A 147 8.14 5.05 -14.38
C TYR A 147 6.67 5.02 -13.98
N ILE A 148 5.81 4.61 -14.90
CA ILE A 148 4.36 4.57 -14.71
C ILE A 148 3.88 3.16 -14.99
N GLY A 149 3.25 2.54 -13.98
CA GLY A 149 2.52 1.30 -14.13
C GLY A 149 1.08 1.58 -14.53
N ALA A 150 0.64 0.91 -15.58
CA ALA A 150 -0.69 1.05 -16.14
C ALA A 150 -1.34 -0.32 -16.36
N VAL A 151 -2.56 -0.33 -16.83
CA VAL A 151 -3.18 -1.55 -17.35
C VAL A 151 -2.47 -1.96 -18.64
N ASN A 152 -1.96 -3.18 -18.68
CA ASN A 152 -1.25 -3.80 -19.80
C ASN A 152 0.07 -3.12 -20.22
N ARG A 153 0.56 -2.13 -19.47
CA ARG A 153 1.75 -1.36 -19.85
C ARG A 153 2.58 -0.88 -18.64
N VAL A 154 3.87 -0.81 -18.87
CA VAL A 154 4.80 0.00 -18.07
C VAL A 154 5.45 1.03 -18.97
N TYR A 155 5.46 2.29 -18.57
CA TYR A 155 6.06 3.40 -19.32
C TYR A 155 7.27 3.95 -18.58
N LYS A 156 8.32 4.34 -19.36
CA LYS A 156 9.41 5.19 -18.90
C LYS A 156 9.30 6.54 -19.58
N LEU A 157 9.25 7.61 -18.79
CA LEU A 157 9.19 8.99 -19.30
C LEU A 157 10.40 9.78 -18.82
N SER A 158 10.74 10.82 -19.58
CA SER A 158 11.65 11.87 -19.12
C SER A 158 10.97 12.75 -18.07
N GLY A 159 11.77 13.55 -17.32
CA GLY A 159 11.21 14.53 -16.39
C GLY A 159 10.28 15.59 -17.01
N ASN A 160 10.27 15.71 -18.35
CA ASN A 160 9.34 16.57 -19.09
C ASN A 160 8.11 15.83 -19.63
N LEU A 161 7.85 14.62 -19.14
CA LEU A 161 6.73 13.77 -19.56
C LEU A 161 6.81 13.33 -21.05
N THR A 162 7.99 13.30 -21.63
CA THR A 162 8.19 12.71 -22.97
C THR A 162 8.36 11.20 -22.83
N LEU A 163 7.63 10.43 -23.60
CA LEU A 163 7.76 8.98 -23.65
C LEU A 163 9.15 8.58 -24.17
N LEU A 164 9.85 7.78 -23.42
CA LEU A 164 11.17 7.24 -23.78
C LEU A 164 11.05 5.79 -24.22
N VAL A 165 10.39 4.96 -23.39
CA VAL A 165 10.21 3.52 -23.64
C VAL A 165 8.86 3.09 -23.06
N SER A 166 8.23 2.10 -23.69
CA SER A 166 7.09 1.37 -23.14
C SER A 166 7.29 -0.12 -23.25
N HIS A 167 6.78 -0.86 -22.26
CA HIS A 167 6.83 -2.32 -22.19
C HIS A 167 5.42 -2.89 -22.02
N ASP A 168 5.07 -3.87 -22.85
CA ASP A 168 3.80 -4.56 -22.80
C ASP A 168 3.79 -5.58 -21.67
N THR A 169 2.77 -5.53 -20.81
CA THR A 169 2.60 -6.48 -19.71
C THR A 169 1.33 -7.32 -19.83
N GLY A 170 0.57 -7.14 -20.89
CA GLY A 170 -0.68 -7.83 -21.20
C GLY A 170 -1.43 -7.15 -22.35
N PRO A 171 -2.66 -7.59 -22.68
CA PRO A 171 -3.41 -8.68 -22.04
C PRO A 171 -2.83 -10.07 -22.36
N GLU A 172 -3.11 -11.05 -21.50
CA GLU A 172 -2.76 -12.45 -21.72
C GLU A 172 -3.96 -13.35 -21.40
N ASP A 173 -3.93 -14.59 -21.91
CA ASP A 173 -4.98 -15.57 -21.63
C ASP A 173 -4.85 -16.11 -20.22
N ASP A 174 -5.83 -15.83 -19.36
CA ASP A 174 -5.83 -16.19 -17.93
C ASP A 174 -7.25 -16.49 -17.44
N ASN A 175 -7.35 -17.19 -16.33
CA ASN A 175 -8.59 -17.35 -15.59
C ASN A 175 -8.30 -17.33 -14.07
N LYS A 176 -9.04 -16.51 -13.33
CA LYS A 176 -8.92 -16.37 -11.86
C LYS A 176 -9.11 -17.70 -11.11
N ALA A 177 -9.84 -18.65 -11.70
CA ALA A 177 -10.06 -19.96 -11.13
C ALA A 177 -8.86 -20.91 -11.32
N CYS A 178 -7.96 -20.60 -12.26
CA CYS A 178 -6.80 -21.41 -12.55
C CYS A 178 -5.74 -21.28 -11.47
N TYR A 179 -5.17 -22.41 -11.12
CA TYR A 179 -4.06 -22.48 -10.19
C TYR A 179 -2.73 -22.31 -10.94
N PRO A 180 -1.94 -21.30 -10.66
CA PRO A 180 -0.64 -21.17 -11.30
C PRO A 180 0.38 -22.16 -10.68
N PRO A 181 1.39 -22.58 -11.44
CA PRO A 181 1.54 -22.27 -12.86
C PRO A 181 0.71 -23.21 -13.75
N LEU A 182 0.13 -22.67 -14.79
CA LEU A 182 -0.66 -23.44 -15.76
C LEU A 182 0.15 -24.57 -16.44
N ILE A 183 1.49 -24.44 -16.47
CA ILE A 183 2.39 -25.44 -17.04
C ILE A 183 2.43 -26.72 -16.20
N VAL A 184 2.33 -26.61 -14.88
CA VAL A 184 2.39 -27.75 -13.96
C VAL A 184 1.02 -28.40 -13.77
N GLN A 185 -0.02 -27.59 -13.74
CA GLN A 185 -1.38 -28.06 -13.57
C GLN A 185 -2.30 -27.39 -14.61
N PRO A 186 -2.66 -28.08 -15.70
CA PRO A 186 -3.57 -27.53 -16.69
C PRO A 186 -4.87 -27.09 -16.03
N CYS A 187 -5.34 -25.90 -16.39
CA CYS A 187 -6.60 -25.38 -15.90
C CYS A 187 -7.77 -26.04 -16.63
N SER A 188 -8.77 -26.50 -15.90
CA SER A 188 -10.02 -27.02 -16.45
C SER A 188 -10.97 -25.92 -16.94
N GLU A 189 -10.76 -24.69 -16.47
CA GLU A 189 -11.59 -23.55 -16.80
C GLU A 189 -11.12 -22.90 -18.11
N PRO A 190 -12.03 -22.34 -18.92
CA PRO A 190 -11.65 -21.66 -20.15
C PRO A 190 -10.81 -20.43 -19.87
N LEU A 191 -9.68 -20.32 -20.54
CA LEU A 191 -8.84 -19.12 -20.53
C LEU A 191 -9.47 -18.02 -21.37
N VAL A 192 -9.40 -16.79 -20.90
CA VAL A 192 -9.93 -15.61 -21.60
C VAL A 192 -8.88 -14.49 -21.60
N SER A 193 -8.86 -13.71 -22.67
CA SER A 193 -7.97 -12.55 -22.75
C SER A 193 -8.24 -11.58 -21.59
N THR A 194 -7.29 -11.48 -20.68
CA THR A 194 -7.42 -10.79 -19.39
C THR A 194 -6.41 -9.67 -19.27
N ASN A 195 -6.89 -8.50 -18.86
CA ASN A 195 -6.03 -7.34 -18.66
C ASN A 195 -5.13 -7.52 -17.44
N ASN A 196 -3.88 -7.10 -17.57
CA ASN A 196 -2.91 -7.02 -16.49
C ASN A 196 -2.94 -5.62 -15.85
N VAL A 197 -3.49 -5.52 -14.64
CA VAL A 197 -3.50 -4.28 -13.87
C VAL A 197 -2.21 -4.19 -13.07
N ASN A 198 -1.41 -3.14 -13.26
CA ASN A 198 -0.22 -2.94 -12.43
C ASN A 198 -0.62 -2.74 -10.97
N LYS A 199 -0.05 -3.54 -10.06
CA LYS A 199 -0.35 -3.57 -8.62
C LYS A 199 0.76 -2.99 -7.77
N LEU A 200 1.98 -3.03 -8.26
CA LEU A 200 3.17 -2.55 -7.57
C LEU A 200 4.21 -2.10 -8.59
N LEU A 201 4.86 -0.98 -8.30
CA LEU A 201 5.96 -0.45 -9.12
C LEU A 201 7.03 0.15 -8.20
N LEU A 202 8.18 -0.52 -8.06
CA LEU A 202 9.26 -0.12 -7.18
C LEU A 202 10.61 -0.12 -7.89
N ILE A 203 11.46 0.85 -7.56
CA ILE A 203 12.84 0.88 -8.02
C ILE A 203 13.73 0.22 -6.96
N ASP A 204 14.43 -0.84 -7.34
CA ASP A 204 15.53 -1.40 -6.58
C ASP A 204 16.81 -0.65 -6.95
N TYR A 205 17.16 0.34 -6.13
CA TYR A 205 18.34 1.17 -6.32
C TYR A 205 19.65 0.42 -6.13
N SER A 206 19.62 -0.68 -5.36
CA SER A 206 20.82 -1.47 -5.08
C SER A 206 21.33 -2.21 -6.31
N GLN A 207 20.44 -2.58 -7.22
CA GLN A 207 20.70 -3.33 -8.43
C GLN A 207 20.27 -2.61 -9.72
N ASN A 208 19.84 -1.34 -9.62
CA ASN A 208 19.42 -0.51 -10.75
C ASN A 208 18.36 -1.18 -11.64
N ARG A 209 17.32 -1.72 -11.02
CA ARG A 209 16.23 -2.45 -11.68
C ARG A 209 14.86 -2.04 -11.17
N LEU A 210 13.82 -2.32 -11.95
CA LEU A 210 12.43 -2.00 -11.67
C LEU A 210 11.67 -3.29 -11.35
N LEU A 211 11.04 -3.35 -10.18
CA LEU A 211 10.10 -4.39 -9.82
C LEU A 211 8.69 -3.94 -10.24
N ALA A 212 8.05 -4.69 -11.11
CA ALA A 212 6.69 -4.46 -11.58
C ALA A 212 5.84 -5.70 -11.34
N CYS A 213 4.75 -5.57 -10.55
CA CYS A 213 3.82 -6.66 -10.27
C CYS A 213 2.46 -6.35 -10.91
N GLY A 214 1.83 -7.37 -11.43
CA GLY A 214 0.52 -7.27 -12.09
C GLY A 214 -0.54 -8.14 -11.43
N SER A 215 -1.71 -8.22 -12.07
CA SER A 215 -2.86 -9.00 -11.62
C SER A 215 -3.03 -10.34 -12.35
N LEU A 216 -2.28 -10.59 -13.43
CA LEU A 216 -2.33 -11.86 -14.16
C LEU A 216 -1.70 -12.99 -13.35
N TYR A 217 -2.15 -14.20 -13.63
CA TYR A 217 -1.65 -15.45 -13.04
C TYR A 217 -1.59 -15.42 -11.51
N GLN A 218 -2.61 -14.82 -10.89
CA GLN A 218 -2.69 -14.64 -9.43
C GLN A 218 -1.53 -13.79 -8.86
N GLY A 219 -1.14 -12.74 -9.58
CA GLY A 219 -0.21 -11.75 -9.07
C GLY A 219 1.24 -12.10 -9.26
N VAL A 220 1.76 -11.92 -10.46
CA VAL A 220 3.17 -12.16 -10.81
C VAL A 220 3.94 -10.86 -10.84
N CYS A 221 5.16 -10.89 -10.31
CA CYS A 221 6.12 -9.80 -10.41
C CYS A 221 7.23 -10.13 -11.42
N LYS A 222 7.63 -9.13 -12.20
CA LYS A 222 8.78 -9.19 -13.10
C LYS A 222 9.82 -8.14 -12.69
N LEU A 223 11.09 -8.43 -12.92
CA LEU A 223 12.17 -7.47 -12.79
C LEU A 223 12.57 -6.97 -14.17
N LEU A 224 12.56 -5.66 -14.33
CA LEU A 224 12.84 -4.98 -15.58
C LEU A 224 14.11 -4.13 -15.45
N ARG A 225 14.89 -4.03 -16.52
CA ARG A 225 16.00 -3.10 -16.59
C ARG A 225 15.48 -1.66 -16.69
N LEU A 226 16.07 -0.75 -15.89
CA LEU A 226 15.61 0.63 -15.84
C LEU A 226 15.79 1.40 -17.15
N ASP A 227 16.75 1.02 -18.00
CA ASP A 227 17.06 1.78 -19.20
C ASP A 227 16.05 1.60 -20.32
N ASP A 228 15.65 0.38 -20.60
CA ASP A 228 14.84 -0.01 -21.75
C ASP A 228 13.63 -0.89 -21.42
N LEU A 229 13.40 -1.14 -20.13
CA LEU A 229 12.31 -1.98 -19.60
C LEU A 229 12.39 -3.43 -20.10
N PHE A 230 13.58 -3.91 -20.50
CA PHE A 230 13.80 -5.32 -20.84
C PHE A 230 13.61 -6.20 -19.60
N ILE A 231 12.96 -7.34 -19.78
CA ILE A 231 12.75 -8.32 -18.71
C ILE A 231 14.09 -8.94 -18.32
N LEU A 232 14.52 -8.73 -17.08
CA LEU A 232 15.71 -9.36 -16.50
C LEU A 232 15.37 -10.72 -15.91
N VAL A 233 14.24 -10.81 -15.23
CA VAL A 233 13.79 -12.02 -14.54
C VAL A 233 12.28 -12.13 -14.60
N GLU A 234 11.84 -13.34 -14.92
CA GLU A 234 10.49 -13.82 -14.68
C GLU A 234 10.50 -14.86 -13.55
N PRO A 235 9.43 -14.97 -12.76
CA PRO A 235 9.40 -15.95 -11.69
C PRO A 235 9.45 -17.38 -12.24
N SER A 236 10.26 -18.21 -11.59
CA SER A 236 10.33 -19.64 -11.88
C SER A 236 9.16 -20.36 -11.22
N HIS A 237 8.03 -20.41 -11.79
CA HIS A 237 6.81 -21.22 -11.49
C HIS A 237 6.73 -21.92 -10.11
N LYS A 238 7.34 -21.34 -9.06
CA LYS A 238 7.18 -21.80 -7.68
C LYS A 238 5.91 -21.20 -7.09
N LYS A 239 5.21 -21.94 -6.26
CA LYS A 239 3.97 -21.53 -5.59
C LYS A 239 4.11 -20.19 -4.85
N GLU A 240 5.23 -19.99 -4.18
CA GLU A 240 5.53 -18.78 -3.41
C GLU A 240 5.74 -17.52 -4.27
N HIS A 241 5.96 -17.66 -5.57
CA HIS A 241 6.14 -16.53 -6.50
C HIS A 241 4.83 -15.86 -6.90
N TYR A 242 3.70 -16.49 -6.60
CA TYR A 242 2.38 -15.92 -6.86
C TYR A 242 1.94 -15.13 -5.64
N LEU A 243 1.73 -13.83 -5.81
CA LEU A 243 1.58 -12.91 -4.69
C LEU A 243 0.13 -12.57 -4.37
N SER A 244 -0.82 -13.18 -5.09
CA SER A 244 -2.27 -12.93 -4.98
C SER A 244 -2.67 -11.45 -5.00
N SER A 245 -3.49 -11.14 -5.86
CA SER A 245 -4.39 -10.01 -5.99
C SER A 245 -5.11 -10.17 -7.31
N VAL A 246 -5.85 -11.27 -7.42
CA VAL A 246 -6.65 -11.59 -8.62
C VAL A 246 -7.76 -10.58 -8.83
N ASN A 247 -8.22 -9.94 -7.77
CA ASN A 247 -9.16 -8.85 -7.89
C ASN A 247 -8.45 -7.59 -8.40
N GLN A 248 -8.96 -7.00 -9.48
CA GLN A 248 -8.41 -5.77 -10.04
C GLN A 248 -8.39 -4.61 -9.02
N THR A 249 -9.29 -4.61 -8.06
CA THR A 249 -9.38 -3.62 -6.98
C THR A 249 -8.52 -3.95 -5.76
N GLY A 250 -8.03 -5.18 -5.64
CA GLY A 250 -7.14 -5.60 -4.55
C GLY A 250 -5.85 -4.78 -4.57
N THR A 251 -5.38 -4.37 -3.40
CA THR A 251 -4.19 -3.55 -3.25
C THR A 251 -2.97 -4.38 -2.89
N MET A 252 -1.82 -3.94 -3.36
CA MET A 252 -0.51 -4.49 -3.03
C MET A 252 0.41 -3.33 -2.67
N TYR A 253 1.26 -3.51 -1.68
CA TYR A 253 2.29 -2.53 -1.33
C TYR A 253 3.59 -3.22 -0.94
N GLY A 254 4.73 -2.70 -1.40
CA GLY A 254 6.04 -3.27 -1.13
C GLY A 254 7.03 -2.23 -0.60
N VAL A 255 7.98 -2.71 0.19
CA VAL A 255 9.11 -1.93 0.71
C VAL A 255 10.38 -2.72 0.47
N ILE A 256 11.29 -2.18 -0.34
CA ILE A 256 12.61 -2.77 -0.56
C ILE A 256 13.54 -2.26 0.53
N VAL A 257 14.13 -3.19 1.27
CA VAL A 257 15.18 -2.92 2.26
C VAL A 257 16.51 -3.34 1.64
N PRO A 258 17.36 -2.37 1.27
CA PRO A 258 18.68 -2.68 0.74
C PRO A 258 19.58 -3.23 1.84
N SER A 259 20.40 -4.21 1.52
CA SER A 259 21.45 -4.72 2.38
C SER A 259 22.83 -4.40 1.81
N LEU A 260 23.71 -3.81 2.63
CA LEU A 260 25.07 -3.47 2.21
C LEU A 260 25.89 -4.75 2.00
N GLY A 261 26.26 -5.00 0.74
CA GLY A 261 27.12 -6.13 0.39
C GLY A 261 26.40 -7.49 0.37
N GLN A 262 25.11 -7.55 0.64
CA GLN A 262 24.27 -8.75 0.64
C GLN A 262 23.07 -8.58 -0.30
N ASP A 263 22.28 -9.63 -0.45
CA ASP A 263 21.01 -9.58 -1.17
C ASP A 263 20.03 -8.63 -0.47
N GLY A 264 19.21 -7.94 -1.25
CA GLY A 264 18.14 -7.11 -0.73
C GLY A 264 16.93 -7.93 -0.27
N THR A 265 16.08 -7.35 0.54
CA THR A 265 14.82 -7.95 0.99
C THR A 265 13.63 -7.10 0.55
N LEU A 266 12.63 -7.74 -0.04
CA LEU A 266 11.34 -7.15 -0.34
C LEU A 266 10.33 -7.55 0.73
N PHE A 267 9.88 -6.60 1.55
CA PHE A 267 8.68 -6.76 2.35
C PHE A 267 7.47 -6.42 1.49
N ILE A 268 6.48 -7.32 1.43
CA ILE A 268 5.31 -7.14 0.59
C ILE A 268 4.04 -7.52 1.31
N GLY A 269 3.05 -6.61 1.26
CA GLY A 269 1.69 -6.81 1.71
C GLY A 269 0.74 -6.91 0.52
N THR A 270 -0.17 -7.86 0.57
CA THR A 270 -1.13 -8.12 -0.50
C THR A 270 -2.53 -8.29 0.05
N ALA A 271 -3.53 -7.76 -0.66
CA ALA A 271 -4.92 -8.00 -0.33
C ALA A 271 -5.23 -9.51 -0.43
N VAL A 272 -5.98 -10.01 0.54
CA VAL A 272 -6.50 -11.39 0.53
C VAL A 272 -7.84 -11.33 -0.18
N ASP A 273 -7.90 -11.80 -1.42
CA ASP A 273 -9.08 -11.65 -2.29
C ASP A 273 -9.63 -12.99 -2.81
N GLY A 274 -9.79 -13.95 -1.92
CA GLY A 274 -10.73 -15.03 -2.14
C GLY A 274 -10.19 -16.44 -2.41
N LYS A 275 -8.90 -16.72 -2.67
CA LYS A 275 -8.36 -18.08 -2.78
C LYS A 275 -7.13 -18.27 -1.90
N GLN A 276 -7.29 -18.78 -0.85
CA GLN A 276 -6.88 -18.44 0.50
C GLN A 276 -5.74 -19.27 1.04
N ASP A 277 -5.55 -20.49 0.57
CA ASP A 277 -4.63 -21.41 1.23
C ASP A 277 -3.15 -21.15 0.96
N TYR A 278 -2.85 -20.26 0.01
CA TYR A 278 -1.50 -20.10 -0.49
C TYR A 278 -0.86 -18.77 -0.20
N PHE A 279 -1.68 -17.72 -0.02
CA PHE A 279 -1.18 -16.36 -0.07
C PHE A 279 -1.07 -15.74 1.31
N PRO A 280 0.14 -15.35 1.72
CA PRO A 280 0.29 -14.56 2.92
C PRO A 280 -0.28 -13.15 2.71
N THR A 281 -0.86 -12.58 3.75
CA THR A 281 -1.23 -11.17 3.72
C THR A 281 -0.01 -10.25 3.77
N ILE A 282 1.08 -10.70 4.40
CA ILE A 282 2.37 -10.02 4.40
C ILE A 282 3.51 -11.04 4.42
N SER A 283 4.59 -10.78 3.70
CA SER A 283 5.77 -11.65 3.66
C SER A 283 7.05 -10.86 3.37
N SER A 284 8.20 -11.44 3.67
CA SER A 284 9.50 -10.97 3.17
C SER A 284 10.09 -11.93 2.16
N ARG A 285 10.62 -11.36 1.08
CA ARG A 285 11.10 -12.06 -0.11
C ARG A 285 12.54 -11.69 -0.42
N LYS A 286 13.29 -12.65 -0.93
CA LYS A 286 14.66 -12.44 -1.38
C LYS A 286 14.72 -11.63 -2.66
N LEU A 287 15.61 -10.66 -2.70
CA LEU A 287 16.01 -9.94 -3.92
C LEU A 287 17.51 -10.15 -4.16
N PRO A 288 17.92 -11.33 -4.68
CA PRO A 288 19.30 -11.62 -4.96
C PRO A 288 19.95 -10.60 -5.91
N ARG A 289 21.24 -10.40 -5.78
CA ARG A 289 22.01 -9.55 -6.70
C ARG A 289 22.08 -10.14 -8.10
N ASP A 290 22.32 -11.45 -8.16
CA ASP A 290 22.26 -12.19 -9.40
C ASP A 290 20.80 -12.33 -9.86
N PRO A 291 20.43 -11.70 -10.99
CA PRO A 291 19.06 -11.79 -11.49
C PRO A 291 18.69 -13.20 -11.95
N GLU A 292 19.66 -14.03 -12.33
CA GLU A 292 19.43 -15.42 -12.76
C GLU A 292 19.25 -16.38 -11.58
N SER A 293 19.38 -15.88 -10.35
CA SER A 293 19.22 -16.70 -9.15
C SER A 293 17.83 -17.32 -9.08
N SER A 294 17.78 -18.64 -8.95
CA SER A 294 16.52 -19.38 -8.76
C SER A 294 15.80 -19.04 -7.45
N ALA A 295 16.46 -18.30 -6.56
CA ALA A 295 15.91 -17.85 -5.28
C ALA A 295 15.20 -16.47 -5.36
N MET A 296 15.11 -15.87 -6.56
CA MET A 296 14.42 -14.59 -6.75
C MET A 296 12.96 -14.68 -6.30
N LEU A 297 12.55 -13.80 -5.38
CA LEU A 297 11.21 -13.76 -4.76
C LEU A 297 10.84 -14.98 -3.89
N ASP A 298 11.76 -15.88 -3.61
CA ASP A 298 11.56 -16.89 -2.56
C ASP A 298 11.37 -16.21 -1.19
N TYR A 299 10.72 -16.88 -0.26
CA TYR A 299 10.67 -16.40 1.13
C TYR A 299 12.08 -16.26 1.71
N GLU A 300 12.30 -15.22 2.51
CA GLU A 300 13.58 -15.05 3.24
C GLU A 300 13.90 -16.25 4.13
N LEU A 301 12.88 -16.80 4.76
CA LEU A 301 12.92 -18.03 5.53
C LEU A 301 11.69 -18.86 5.21
N HIS A 302 11.90 -20.13 4.91
CA HIS A 302 10.82 -21.11 4.76
C HIS A 302 11.29 -22.46 5.29
N THR A 303 10.67 -22.90 6.39
CA THR A 303 10.90 -24.19 7.04
C THR A 303 9.56 -24.82 7.36
N ASP A 304 9.55 -26.09 7.78
CA ASP A 304 8.33 -26.80 8.17
C ASP A 304 7.58 -26.11 9.32
N PHE A 305 8.28 -25.36 10.17
CA PHE A 305 7.71 -24.78 11.39
C PHE A 305 7.61 -23.25 11.35
N VAL A 306 8.49 -22.56 10.62
CA VAL A 306 8.58 -21.11 10.61
C VAL A 306 8.82 -20.61 9.20
N SER A 307 8.06 -19.60 8.82
CA SER A 307 8.22 -18.92 7.53
C SER A 307 8.14 -17.41 7.71
N SER A 308 8.83 -16.68 6.85
CA SER A 308 8.85 -15.21 6.85
C SER A 308 7.57 -14.62 6.25
N LEU A 309 6.44 -14.92 6.89
CA LEU A 309 5.12 -14.50 6.42
C LEU A 309 4.09 -14.44 7.56
N ILE A 310 3.05 -13.65 7.33
CA ILE A 310 1.77 -13.71 8.07
C ILE A 310 0.69 -14.19 7.10
N LYS A 311 0.00 -15.24 7.49
CA LYS A 311 -1.08 -15.87 6.71
C LYS A 311 -2.31 -15.99 7.57
N ILE A 312 -3.47 -15.65 7.03
CA ILE A 312 -4.75 -15.88 7.71
C ILE A 312 -5.09 -17.38 7.58
N PRO A 313 -5.38 -18.08 8.69
CA PRO A 313 -5.76 -19.49 8.63
C PRO A 313 -7.02 -19.72 7.78
N SER A 314 -7.06 -20.83 7.04
CA SER A 314 -8.20 -21.19 6.18
C SER A 314 -9.51 -21.29 6.96
N ASP A 315 -9.46 -21.81 8.19
CA ASP A 315 -10.62 -21.93 9.08
C ASP A 315 -11.21 -20.56 9.42
N THR A 316 -10.34 -19.56 9.67
CA THR A 316 -10.76 -18.18 9.93
C THR A 316 -11.38 -17.55 8.68
N LEU A 317 -10.79 -17.80 7.50
CA LEU A 317 -11.33 -17.28 6.23
C LEU A 317 -12.67 -17.92 5.87
N ALA A 318 -12.88 -19.19 6.21
CA ALA A 318 -14.16 -19.87 6.03
C ALA A 318 -15.28 -19.25 6.90
N LEU A 319 -14.92 -18.75 8.09
CA LEU A 319 -15.85 -18.08 9.00
C LEU A 319 -16.13 -16.63 8.62
N VAL A 320 -15.17 -15.96 7.98
CA VAL A 320 -15.25 -14.54 7.60
C VAL A 320 -15.01 -14.44 6.09
N SER A 321 -16.01 -14.78 5.30
CA SER A 321 -15.95 -14.91 3.83
C SER A 321 -15.51 -13.66 3.07
N HIS A 322 -15.38 -12.51 3.73
CA HIS A 322 -15.01 -11.22 3.13
C HIS A 322 -14.04 -10.41 4.01
N PHE A 323 -13.04 -11.08 4.57
CA PHE A 323 -12.01 -10.40 5.37
C PHE A 323 -10.86 -9.94 4.48
N ASP A 324 -11.02 -8.80 3.81
CA ASP A 324 -10.00 -8.21 2.97
C ASP A 324 -9.13 -7.24 3.74
N ILE A 325 -7.81 -7.38 3.61
CA ILE A 325 -6.84 -6.42 4.12
C ILE A 325 -6.32 -5.58 2.95
N TYR A 326 -6.62 -4.29 2.96
CA TYR A 326 -6.18 -3.34 1.94
C TYR A 326 -4.89 -2.65 2.40
N TYR A 327 -3.80 -2.87 1.68
CA TYR A 327 -2.53 -2.17 1.91
C TYR A 327 -2.56 -0.81 1.22
N VAL A 328 -2.43 0.26 1.99
CA VAL A 328 -2.53 1.64 1.50
C VAL A 328 -1.17 2.27 1.31
N TYR A 329 -0.23 1.99 2.22
CA TYR A 329 1.11 2.56 2.21
C TYR A 329 2.09 1.66 2.96
N GLY A 330 3.37 1.74 2.61
CA GLY A 330 4.44 1.08 3.34
C GLY A 330 5.73 1.89 3.26
N PHE A 331 6.54 1.83 4.31
CA PHE A 331 7.80 2.57 4.39
C PHE A 331 8.77 1.91 5.37
N ALA A 332 10.05 2.28 5.26
CA ALA A 332 11.07 1.91 6.22
C ALA A 332 11.56 3.15 6.97
N SER A 333 11.69 3.06 8.28
CA SER A 333 12.29 4.11 9.11
C SER A 333 13.06 3.48 10.28
N GLY A 334 14.29 3.91 10.51
CA GLY A 334 15.18 3.29 11.49
C GLY A 334 15.37 1.79 11.21
N SER A 335 15.22 0.96 12.24
CA SER A 335 15.37 -0.50 12.16
C SER A 335 14.09 -1.24 11.72
N PHE A 336 13.04 -0.52 11.36
CA PHE A 336 11.73 -1.09 11.15
C PHE A 336 11.18 -0.85 9.74
N VAL A 337 10.28 -1.75 9.35
CA VAL A 337 9.38 -1.62 8.19
C VAL A 337 7.96 -1.48 8.72
N TYR A 338 7.21 -0.59 8.10
CA TYR A 338 5.83 -0.29 8.48
C TYR A 338 4.90 -0.46 7.29
N PHE A 339 3.69 -0.95 7.57
CA PHE A 339 2.58 -0.95 6.62
C PHE A 339 1.35 -0.30 7.24
N LEU A 340 0.64 0.44 6.43
CA LEU A 340 -0.66 1.00 6.76
C LEU A 340 -1.73 0.23 5.99
N THR A 341 -2.68 -0.31 6.73
CA THR A 341 -3.77 -1.12 6.18
C THR A 341 -5.14 -0.55 6.53
N VAL A 342 -6.13 -0.91 5.75
CA VAL A 342 -7.55 -0.80 6.11
C VAL A 342 -8.15 -2.19 6.02
N GLN A 343 -8.82 -2.63 7.08
CA GLN A 343 -9.37 -3.97 7.18
C GLN A 343 -10.68 -3.96 7.97
N PRO A 344 -11.54 -4.96 7.79
CA PRO A 344 -12.70 -5.12 8.65
C PRO A 344 -12.29 -5.28 10.12
N GLU A 345 -13.04 -4.68 11.01
CA GLU A 345 -12.95 -4.93 12.44
C GLU A 345 -13.92 -6.06 12.77
N THR A 346 -13.44 -7.19 13.23
CA THR A 346 -14.30 -8.30 13.65
C THR A 346 -14.85 -7.96 15.04
N PRO A 347 -16.16 -7.68 15.20
CA PRO A 347 -16.74 -7.60 16.52
C PRO A 347 -16.63 -8.96 17.21
N GLU A 348 -16.30 -8.98 18.49
CA GLU A 348 -16.19 -10.21 19.28
C GLU A 348 -17.44 -11.11 19.20
N ASN A 349 -18.60 -10.56 18.82
CA ASN A 349 -19.89 -11.26 18.73
C ASN A 349 -20.36 -11.57 17.30
N SER A 350 -19.65 -11.19 16.24
CA SER A 350 -20.12 -11.43 14.86
C SER A 350 -19.66 -12.76 14.25
N MET A 351 -18.82 -13.52 14.95
CA MET A 351 -18.45 -14.87 14.52
C MET A 351 -19.62 -15.89 14.62
N SER A 352 -20.74 -15.53 15.23
CA SER A 352 -21.89 -16.43 15.47
C SER A 352 -23.19 -16.10 14.71
N SER A 353 -23.23 -15.03 13.93
CA SER A 353 -24.45 -14.71 13.15
C SER A 353 -24.09 -14.24 11.76
N GLY A 354 -24.60 -14.94 10.73
CA GLY A 354 -24.46 -14.59 9.32
C GLY A 354 -25.02 -13.21 8.96
N GLY A 355 -24.36 -12.16 9.47
CA GLY A 355 -24.71 -10.77 9.21
C GLY A 355 -24.37 -10.35 7.78
N SER A 356 -25.18 -9.49 7.21
CA SER A 356 -24.97 -8.88 5.89
C SER A 356 -23.66 -8.10 5.85
N THR A 357 -22.90 -8.23 4.77
CA THR A 357 -21.64 -7.51 4.52
C THR A 357 -21.76 -5.97 4.51
N SER A 358 -23.00 -5.43 4.51
CA SER A 358 -23.28 -3.99 4.52
C SER A 358 -22.96 -3.30 5.85
N ASP A 359 -22.79 -4.04 6.95
CA ASP A 359 -22.66 -3.49 8.30
C ASP A 359 -21.25 -3.63 8.91
N LEU A 360 -20.27 -4.08 8.12
CA LEU A 360 -18.90 -4.21 8.59
C LEU A 360 -18.29 -2.86 8.95
N PHE A 361 -17.70 -2.80 10.13
CA PHE A 361 -16.83 -1.71 10.53
C PHE A 361 -15.42 -1.97 9.99
N TYR A 362 -14.80 -0.92 9.45
CA TYR A 362 -13.43 -0.96 8.99
C TYR A 362 -12.53 -0.15 9.94
N THR A 363 -11.33 -0.63 10.13
CA THR A 363 -10.32 0.07 10.92
C THR A 363 -9.04 0.21 10.10
N SER A 364 -8.39 1.35 10.25
CA SER A 364 -7.05 1.55 9.73
C SER A 364 -6.04 1.13 10.77
N ARG A 365 -5.01 0.39 10.37
CA ARG A 365 -3.99 -0.12 11.29
C ARG A 365 -2.60 0.19 10.77
N ILE A 366 -1.67 0.36 11.70
CA ILE A 366 -0.24 0.38 11.41
C ILE A 366 0.37 -0.94 11.88
N VAL A 367 1.05 -1.59 10.95
CA VAL A 367 1.84 -2.80 11.20
C VAL A 367 3.30 -2.43 11.25
N ARG A 368 4.05 -2.94 12.24
CA ARG A 368 5.51 -2.80 12.34
C ARG A 368 6.18 -4.15 12.35
N LEU A 369 7.28 -4.27 11.61
CA LEU A 369 8.19 -5.42 11.58
C LEU A 369 9.63 -4.93 11.68
N CYS A 370 10.51 -5.70 12.29
CA CYS A 370 11.95 -5.45 12.23
C CYS A 370 12.51 -5.84 10.86
N LYS A 371 13.46 -5.06 10.33
CA LYS A 371 14.09 -5.32 9.03
C LYS A 371 14.81 -6.66 8.96
N ASP A 372 15.44 -7.06 10.07
CA ASP A 372 16.28 -8.26 10.16
C ASP A 372 15.53 -9.48 10.72
N ASP A 373 14.23 -9.35 11.01
CA ASP A 373 13.42 -10.43 11.57
C ASP A 373 12.85 -11.34 10.49
N ARG A 374 13.58 -12.38 10.15
CA ARG A 374 13.13 -13.39 9.18
C ARG A 374 12.05 -14.33 9.71
N LYS A 375 11.78 -14.32 11.02
CA LYS A 375 10.78 -15.18 11.66
C LYS A 375 9.44 -14.52 11.88
N PHE A 376 9.33 -13.23 11.62
CA PHE A 376 8.14 -12.42 11.83
C PHE A 376 7.64 -12.38 13.29
N HIS A 377 8.55 -12.63 14.24
CA HIS A 377 8.26 -12.53 15.68
C HIS A 377 8.01 -11.09 16.14
N SER A 378 8.50 -10.11 15.36
CA SER A 378 8.35 -8.67 15.63
C SER A 378 7.03 -8.06 15.15
N TYR A 379 6.14 -8.87 14.57
CA TYR A 379 4.88 -8.35 14.04
C TYR A 379 4.01 -7.73 15.14
N VAL A 380 3.77 -6.42 15.04
CA VAL A 380 2.83 -5.69 15.90
C VAL A 380 1.88 -4.88 15.03
N SER A 381 0.59 -4.95 15.35
CA SER A 381 -0.47 -4.21 14.63
C SER A 381 -1.33 -3.42 15.60
N LEU A 382 -1.39 -2.08 15.43
CA LEU A 382 -2.21 -1.18 16.24
C LEU A 382 -3.17 -0.36 15.37
N PRO A 383 -4.38 -0.02 15.86
CA PRO A 383 -5.28 0.86 15.15
C PRO A 383 -4.73 2.29 15.10
N VAL A 384 -4.94 2.97 13.97
CA VAL A 384 -4.52 4.37 13.75
C VAL A 384 -5.67 5.22 13.28
N GLY A 385 -5.66 6.49 13.64
CA GLY A 385 -6.65 7.47 13.22
C GLY A 385 -6.39 8.83 13.82
N CYS A 386 -7.28 9.76 13.58
CA CYS A 386 -7.22 11.06 14.24
C CYS A 386 -8.63 11.56 14.61
N VAL A 387 -8.67 12.51 15.53
CA VAL A 387 -9.90 13.05 16.09
C VAL A 387 -9.88 14.58 16.00
N LYS A 388 -10.99 15.19 15.58
CA LYS A 388 -11.17 16.64 15.60
C LYS A 388 -12.55 16.98 16.14
N ASN A 389 -12.61 17.73 17.24
CA ASN A 389 -13.86 18.15 17.85
C ASN A 389 -14.86 16.99 18.12
N GLY A 390 -14.35 15.86 18.60
CA GLY A 390 -15.15 14.65 18.86
C GLY A 390 -15.53 13.84 17.62
N VAL A 391 -15.10 14.26 16.41
CA VAL A 391 -15.30 13.50 15.17
C VAL A 391 -14.09 12.62 14.92
N GLU A 392 -14.32 11.33 14.73
CA GLU A 392 -13.28 10.34 14.40
C GLU A 392 -13.11 10.19 12.90
N TYR A 393 -11.83 10.15 12.47
CA TYR A 393 -11.38 9.90 11.12
C TYR A 393 -10.55 8.62 11.13
N ARG A 394 -11.12 7.52 10.64
CA ARG A 394 -10.61 6.16 10.79
C ARG A 394 -10.38 5.41 9.48
N LEU A 395 -10.86 5.93 8.34
CA LEU A 395 -10.74 5.29 7.03
C LEU A 395 -9.58 5.91 6.25
N LEU A 396 -8.42 5.31 6.31
CA LEU A 396 -7.21 5.78 5.63
C LEU A 396 -7.39 5.80 4.11
N GLN A 397 -7.08 6.92 3.49
CA GLN A 397 -7.13 7.12 2.03
C GLN A 397 -5.73 7.14 1.41
N ALA A 398 -4.79 7.81 2.05
CA ALA A 398 -3.41 7.95 1.59
C ALA A 398 -2.48 8.27 2.76
N ALA A 399 -1.18 8.01 2.57
CA ALA A 399 -0.14 8.39 3.50
C ALA A 399 1.17 8.75 2.77
N TYR A 400 2.02 9.47 3.45
CA TYR A 400 3.34 9.88 2.95
C TYR A 400 4.32 10.10 4.11
N LEU A 401 5.47 9.45 4.04
CA LEU A 401 6.58 9.68 4.97
C LEU A 401 7.41 10.88 4.50
N GLY A 402 7.51 11.90 5.33
CA GLY A 402 8.21 13.13 4.99
C GLY A 402 9.00 13.71 6.16
N LYS A 403 9.59 14.88 5.93
CA LYS A 403 10.29 15.65 6.97
C LYS A 403 9.42 16.81 7.45
N PRO A 404 9.45 17.14 8.76
CA PRO A 404 8.56 18.17 9.33
C PRO A 404 9.00 19.61 9.02
N GLY A 405 10.28 19.84 8.67
CA GLY A 405 10.84 21.18 8.68
C GLY A 405 10.97 21.75 10.09
N ARG A 406 11.48 22.96 10.25
CA ARG A 406 11.78 23.54 11.57
C ARG A 406 10.53 23.89 12.38
N VAL A 407 9.52 24.45 11.73
CA VAL A 407 8.32 24.94 12.41
C VAL A 407 7.48 23.80 12.95
N LEU A 408 7.14 22.82 12.10
CA LEU A 408 6.37 21.64 12.51
C LEU A 408 7.16 20.80 13.52
N ALA A 409 8.47 20.62 13.33
CA ALA A 409 9.31 19.88 14.26
C ALA A 409 9.28 20.50 15.67
N ALA A 410 9.42 21.83 15.76
CA ALA A 410 9.34 22.55 17.03
C ALA A 410 7.99 22.36 17.72
N SER A 411 6.87 22.38 16.96
CA SER A 411 5.54 22.18 17.53
C SER A 411 5.28 20.73 18.00
N LEU A 412 5.96 19.75 17.38
CA LEU A 412 5.87 18.33 17.73
C LEU A 412 6.93 17.90 18.76
N GLY A 413 7.85 18.77 19.16
CA GLY A 413 8.95 18.47 20.07
C GLY A 413 9.92 17.40 19.55
N ILE A 414 10.23 17.44 18.24
CA ILE A 414 11.12 16.51 17.54
C ILE A 414 12.20 17.26 16.75
N SER A 415 13.17 16.55 16.20
CA SER A 415 14.16 17.10 15.27
C SER A 415 13.57 17.37 13.89
N ALA A 416 14.04 18.41 13.20
CA ALA A 416 13.70 18.65 11.81
C ALA A 416 14.19 17.54 10.85
N GLN A 417 15.08 16.67 11.31
CA GLN A 417 15.59 15.51 10.58
C GLN A 417 14.80 14.22 10.85
N ASP A 418 13.94 14.23 11.87
CA ASP A 418 13.10 13.07 12.18
C ASP A 418 12.06 12.85 11.08
N ASP A 419 11.63 11.61 10.95
CA ASP A 419 10.55 11.23 10.03
C ASP A 419 9.19 11.52 10.69
N VAL A 420 8.27 12.05 9.88
CA VAL A 420 6.86 12.20 10.22
C VAL A 420 5.98 11.57 9.13
N LEU A 421 4.89 10.98 9.56
CA LEU A 421 3.93 10.35 8.68
C LEU A 421 2.72 11.25 8.50
N PHE A 422 2.55 11.81 7.30
CA PHE A 422 1.34 12.50 6.88
C PHE A 422 0.31 11.47 6.42
N THR A 423 -0.95 11.64 6.83
CA THR A 423 -2.03 10.74 6.49
C THR A 423 -3.29 11.50 6.16
N VAL A 424 -4.09 10.94 5.28
CA VAL A 424 -5.44 11.42 4.99
C VAL A 424 -6.43 10.33 5.35
N PHE A 425 -7.39 10.66 6.22
CA PHE A 425 -8.46 9.76 6.61
C PHE A 425 -9.82 10.34 6.22
N SER A 426 -10.77 9.50 5.82
CA SER A 426 -12.17 9.84 5.79
C SER A 426 -12.83 9.55 7.14
N LYS A 427 -13.94 10.24 7.39
CA LYS A 427 -14.73 10.16 8.61
C LYS A 427 -15.36 8.78 8.82
N GLY A 428 -15.39 8.34 10.08
CA GLY A 428 -16.07 7.14 10.52
C GLY A 428 -15.35 5.85 10.20
N GLN A 429 -16.08 4.73 10.27
CA GLN A 429 -15.56 3.36 10.10
C GLN A 429 -16.41 2.52 9.15
N LYS A 430 -17.55 3.04 8.68
CA LYS A 430 -18.42 2.37 7.71
C LYS A 430 -18.15 2.86 6.30
N GLN A 431 -18.63 2.10 5.31
CA GLN A 431 -18.60 2.49 3.90
C GLN A 431 -17.19 2.68 3.31
N PHE A 432 -16.25 1.82 3.66
CA PHE A 432 -14.86 1.88 3.14
C PHE A 432 -14.80 1.96 1.59
N HIS A 433 -15.66 1.24 0.89
CA HIS A 433 -15.70 1.26 -0.59
C HIS A 433 -16.31 2.54 -1.18
N ARG A 434 -17.04 3.31 -0.36
CA ARG A 434 -17.62 4.62 -0.72
C ARG A 434 -17.48 5.59 0.46
N PRO A 435 -16.23 5.95 0.80
CA PRO A 435 -15.99 6.72 2.00
C PRO A 435 -16.62 8.11 1.91
N PRO A 436 -17.03 8.67 3.05
CA PRO A 436 -17.59 10.02 3.12
C PRO A 436 -16.64 11.10 2.60
N ASP A 437 -17.20 12.24 2.19
CA ASP A 437 -16.42 13.39 1.73
C ASP A 437 -15.71 14.13 2.85
N ASP A 438 -16.22 14.03 4.07
CA ASP A 438 -15.57 14.58 5.26
C ASP A 438 -14.27 13.83 5.53
N SER A 439 -13.16 14.54 5.50
CA SER A 439 -11.81 13.98 5.59
C SER A 439 -10.87 14.88 6.38
N ALA A 440 -9.84 14.27 6.97
CA ALA A 440 -8.83 14.95 7.77
C ALA A 440 -7.42 14.64 7.28
N LEU A 441 -6.58 15.67 7.19
CA LEU A 441 -5.13 15.57 7.07
C LEU A 441 -4.54 15.54 8.48
N CYS A 442 -3.78 14.49 8.79
CA CYS A 442 -3.19 14.29 10.10
C CYS A 442 -1.69 14.01 9.99
N VAL A 443 -0.96 14.24 11.08
CA VAL A 443 0.45 13.91 11.19
C VAL A 443 0.72 13.06 12.42
N PHE A 444 1.59 12.07 12.26
CA PHE A 444 2.12 11.21 13.32
C PHE A 444 3.62 11.37 13.37
N THR A 445 4.21 11.36 14.56
CA THR A 445 5.65 11.16 14.68
C THR A 445 5.95 9.67 14.73
N ILE A 446 7.05 9.24 14.11
CA ILE A 446 7.47 7.83 14.20
C ILE A 446 7.84 7.47 15.63
N ARG A 447 8.35 8.45 16.39
CA ARG A 447 8.63 8.30 17.82
C ARG A 447 7.37 7.91 18.61
N ASP A 448 6.25 8.61 18.42
CA ASP A 448 5.03 8.35 19.18
C ASP A 448 4.38 7.01 18.78
N ILE A 449 4.44 6.65 17.48
CA ILE A 449 4.05 5.32 17.01
C ILE A 449 4.86 4.23 17.71
N ASN A 450 6.19 4.35 17.76
CA ASN A 450 7.06 3.38 18.40
C ASN A 450 6.87 3.33 19.93
N ALA A 451 6.62 4.48 20.56
CA ALA A 451 6.30 4.53 21.99
C ALA A 451 5.03 3.71 22.31
N ARG A 452 3.96 3.86 21.53
CA ARG A 452 2.72 3.08 21.70
C ARG A 452 2.93 1.59 21.47
N ILE A 453 3.71 1.23 20.47
CA ILE A 453 4.05 -0.18 20.21
C ILE A 453 4.87 -0.75 21.38
N LYS A 454 5.82 0.01 21.90
CA LYS A 454 6.63 -0.39 23.06
C LYS A 454 5.78 -0.58 24.31
N GLU A 455 4.88 0.35 24.62
CA GLU A 455 3.92 0.24 25.72
C GLU A 455 3.09 -1.06 25.59
N ARG A 456 2.59 -1.35 24.39
CA ARG A 456 1.82 -2.58 24.15
C ARG A 456 2.64 -3.85 24.31
N LEU A 457 3.88 -3.86 23.82
CA LEU A 457 4.81 -4.98 24.04
C LEU A 457 5.09 -5.16 25.54
N GLN A 458 5.41 -4.10 26.27
CA GLN A 458 5.70 -4.15 27.70
C GLN A 458 4.52 -4.73 28.50
N SER A 459 3.29 -4.27 28.25
CA SER A 459 2.08 -4.78 28.89
C SER A 459 1.90 -6.28 28.63
N CYS A 460 2.01 -6.71 27.35
CA CYS A 460 1.85 -8.12 27.00
C CYS A 460 2.94 -9.01 27.61
N TYR A 461 4.20 -8.58 27.61
CA TYR A 461 5.31 -9.33 28.23
C TYR A 461 5.29 -9.31 29.77
N GLN A 462 4.45 -8.48 30.38
CA GLN A 462 4.08 -8.57 31.81
C GLN A 462 2.97 -9.59 32.06
N GLY A 463 2.37 -10.15 30.99
CA GLY A 463 1.27 -11.11 31.05
C GLY A 463 -0.10 -10.44 31.08
N GLU A 464 -0.19 -9.16 30.69
CA GLU A 464 -1.44 -8.40 30.72
C GLU A 464 -2.17 -8.47 29.37
N GLY A 465 -3.46 -8.79 29.43
CA GLY A 465 -4.35 -8.82 28.27
C GLY A 465 -4.11 -10.00 27.33
N HIS A 466 -4.55 -9.84 26.10
CA HIS A 466 -4.58 -10.86 25.04
C HIS A 466 -3.81 -10.39 23.81
N LEU A 467 -3.50 -11.30 22.87
CA LEU A 467 -2.78 -10.93 21.64
C LEU A 467 -3.62 -10.07 20.67
N GLU A 468 -4.94 -10.03 20.86
CA GLU A 468 -5.90 -9.15 20.13
C GLU A 468 -5.86 -9.25 18.59
N LEU A 469 -5.51 -10.43 18.06
CA LEU A 469 -5.51 -10.74 16.62
C LEU A 469 -6.31 -12.01 16.34
N ASN A 470 -7.55 -12.08 16.83
CA ASN A 470 -8.40 -13.26 16.72
C ASN A 470 -8.62 -13.70 15.27
N TRP A 471 -8.69 -12.74 14.33
CA TRP A 471 -8.79 -13.00 12.89
C TRP A 471 -7.57 -13.71 12.30
N LEU A 472 -6.41 -13.61 12.96
CA LEU A 472 -5.16 -14.25 12.53
C LEU A 472 -4.87 -15.53 13.32
N LEU A 473 -5.22 -15.54 14.61
CA LEU A 473 -4.93 -16.65 15.51
C LEU A 473 -6.07 -17.68 15.55
N GLY A 474 -7.24 -17.35 15.02
CA GLY A 474 -8.44 -18.20 15.06
C GLY A 474 -9.03 -18.37 16.45
N LYS A 475 -8.40 -17.80 17.49
CA LYS A 475 -8.81 -17.88 18.90
C LYS A 475 -8.27 -16.70 19.68
N ASP A 476 -8.85 -16.49 20.84
CA ASP A 476 -8.32 -15.55 21.82
C ASP A 476 -7.14 -16.17 22.58
N VAL A 477 -5.98 -15.51 22.57
CA VAL A 477 -4.75 -16.00 23.18
C VAL A 477 -4.28 -14.98 24.21
N GLN A 478 -4.13 -15.42 25.45
CA GLN A 478 -3.63 -14.58 26.52
C GLN A 478 -2.13 -14.31 26.39
N CYS A 479 -1.71 -13.10 26.73
CA CYS A 479 -0.30 -12.73 26.80
C CYS A 479 0.42 -13.55 27.88
N THR A 480 1.62 -14.00 27.58
CA THR A 480 2.47 -14.79 28.47
C THR A 480 3.54 -13.90 29.08
N LYS A 481 3.69 -13.97 30.42
CA LYS A 481 4.73 -13.23 31.12
C LYS A 481 6.11 -13.74 30.76
N ALA A 482 7.01 -12.85 30.38
CA ALA A 482 8.42 -13.13 30.14
C ALA A 482 9.29 -11.95 30.65
N PRO A 483 10.27 -12.20 31.53
CA PRO A 483 11.09 -11.16 32.10
C PRO A 483 12.24 -10.77 31.16
N VAL A 484 11.91 -10.12 30.03
CA VAL A 484 12.89 -9.64 29.06
C VAL A 484 12.86 -8.12 29.00
N PRO A 485 14.00 -7.46 28.81
CA PRO A 485 14.04 -6.02 28.62
C PRO A 485 13.43 -5.66 27.26
N ILE A 486 12.44 -4.77 27.26
CA ILE A 486 11.82 -4.23 26.04
C ILE A 486 12.39 -2.84 25.82
N ASP A 487 13.41 -2.72 24.99
CA ASP A 487 14.00 -1.46 24.56
C ASP A 487 13.46 -1.00 23.19
N ASP A 488 14.02 0.06 22.61
CA ASP A 488 13.56 0.62 21.34
C ASP A 488 13.98 -0.22 20.12
N SER A 489 14.88 -1.19 20.30
CA SER A 489 15.34 -2.12 19.27
C SER A 489 14.71 -3.51 19.37
N PHE A 490 13.83 -3.75 20.35
CA PHE A 490 13.26 -5.05 20.59
C PHE A 490 12.45 -5.57 19.40
N CYS A 491 12.79 -6.78 18.93
CA CYS A 491 12.25 -7.41 17.74
C CYS A 491 11.42 -8.68 18.01
N GLY A 492 10.84 -8.79 19.22
CA GLY A 492 9.98 -9.92 19.58
C GLY A 492 10.74 -11.21 19.90
N LEU A 493 9.99 -12.18 20.37
CA LEU A 493 10.42 -13.55 20.63
C LEU A 493 9.38 -14.50 20.01
N ASP A 494 9.60 -15.80 20.12
CA ASP A 494 8.65 -16.84 19.70
C ASP A 494 7.37 -16.91 20.53
N ILE A 495 7.32 -16.18 21.64
CA ILE A 495 6.13 -15.98 22.48
C ILE A 495 5.52 -14.60 22.24
N ASN A 496 4.22 -14.44 22.57
CA ASN A 496 3.48 -13.17 22.46
C ASN A 496 3.52 -12.57 21.05
N GLN A 497 3.48 -13.42 20.04
CA GLN A 497 3.51 -13.03 18.63
C GLN A 497 2.54 -13.90 17.80
N PRO A 498 1.98 -13.36 16.74
CA PRO A 498 1.92 -11.93 16.38
C PRO A 498 1.08 -11.14 17.38
N LEU A 499 1.41 -9.87 17.62
CA LEU A 499 0.77 -9.04 18.64
C LEU A 499 -0.12 -7.96 18.00
N GLY A 500 -1.35 -7.86 18.47
CA GLY A 500 -2.27 -6.77 18.19
C GLY A 500 -2.48 -5.87 19.40
N GLY A 501 -3.31 -4.85 19.20
CA GLY A 501 -3.80 -3.97 20.24
C GLY A 501 -5.06 -3.23 19.80
N SER A 502 -5.87 -2.83 20.77
CA SER A 502 -7.11 -2.07 20.58
C SER A 502 -6.93 -0.57 20.79
N GLN A 503 -5.86 -0.15 21.47
CA GLN A 503 -5.60 1.26 21.74
C GLN A 503 -5.26 2.02 20.46
N LEU A 504 -6.03 3.08 20.19
CA LEU A 504 -5.83 3.94 19.03
C LEU A 504 -4.52 4.74 19.13
N VAL A 505 -3.65 4.58 18.14
CA VAL A 505 -2.56 5.53 17.92
C VAL A 505 -3.16 6.77 17.27
N THR A 506 -3.19 7.88 18.00
CA THR A 506 -3.87 9.09 17.57
C THR A 506 -2.89 10.09 16.96
N GLY A 507 -3.14 10.50 15.71
CA GLY A 507 -2.39 11.57 15.04
C GLY A 507 -2.93 12.96 15.37
N HIS A 508 -2.09 13.97 15.16
CA HIS A 508 -2.49 15.38 15.27
C HIS A 508 -3.23 15.82 14.01
N THR A 509 -4.48 16.24 14.13
CA THR A 509 -5.27 16.74 13.01
C THR A 509 -4.80 18.14 12.61
N LEU A 510 -4.34 18.27 11.38
CA LEU A 510 -3.80 19.51 10.81
C LEU A 510 -4.88 20.31 10.07
N TYR A 511 -5.68 19.64 9.23
CA TYR A 511 -6.67 20.27 8.38
C TYR A 511 -7.85 19.32 8.15
N THR A 512 -9.06 19.85 7.98
CA THR A 512 -10.26 19.08 7.64
C THR A 512 -10.94 19.64 6.40
N GLU A 513 -11.46 18.74 5.56
CA GLU A 513 -12.24 19.05 4.36
C GLU A 513 -13.55 18.30 4.39
N THR A 514 -14.67 18.98 4.19
CA THR A 514 -16.00 18.40 4.36
C THR A 514 -16.75 18.15 3.06
N ARG A 515 -16.31 18.74 1.95
CA ARG A 515 -17.05 18.74 0.67
C ARG A 515 -16.33 18.02 -0.48
N ASP A 516 -15.02 17.89 -0.38
CA ASP A 516 -14.19 17.38 -1.46
C ASP A 516 -13.13 16.46 -0.88
N ARG A 517 -13.51 15.18 -0.67
CA ARG A 517 -12.66 14.19 0.01
C ARG A 517 -11.22 14.22 -0.50
N MET A 518 -10.30 14.33 0.43
CA MET A 518 -8.88 14.19 0.16
C MET A 518 -8.55 12.73 -0.19
N THR A 519 -7.75 12.52 -1.25
CA THR A 519 -7.45 11.18 -1.82
C THR A 519 -5.97 10.85 -1.88
N SER A 520 -5.13 11.86 -1.79
CA SER A 520 -3.67 11.70 -1.84
C SER A 520 -2.97 12.78 -1.02
N VAL A 521 -1.73 12.52 -0.62
CA VAL A 521 -0.90 13.46 0.13
C VAL A 521 0.57 13.27 -0.19
N THR A 522 1.29 14.38 -0.31
CA THR A 522 2.76 14.45 -0.27
C THR A 522 3.17 15.74 0.43
N SER A 523 4.42 15.89 0.83
CA SER A 523 4.90 17.09 1.50
C SER A 523 6.26 17.54 1.01
N TYR A 524 6.53 18.84 1.19
CA TYR A 524 7.80 19.46 0.87
C TYR A 524 8.17 20.50 1.94
N VAL A 525 9.43 20.55 2.31
CA VAL A 525 9.95 21.55 3.26
C VAL A 525 10.58 22.70 2.49
N TYR A 526 10.02 23.89 2.65
CA TYR A 526 10.50 25.11 2.03
C TYR A 526 10.83 26.16 3.11
N ASN A 527 12.05 26.67 3.11
CA ASN A 527 12.54 27.66 4.09
C ASN A 527 12.26 27.32 5.56
N GLY A 528 12.25 26.00 5.89
CA GLY A 528 11.95 25.49 7.23
C GLY A 528 10.46 25.32 7.54
N TYR A 529 9.57 25.70 6.64
CA TYR A 529 8.13 25.42 6.71
C TYR A 529 7.79 24.14 5.96
N CYS A 530 6.89 23.35 6.50
CA CYS A 530 6.34 22.20 5.81
C CYS A 530 5.08 22.61 5.03
N VAL A 531 5.02 22.21 3.77
CA VAL A 531 3.83 22.36 2.92
C VAL A 531 3.34 20.99 2.52
N ALA A 532 2.10 20.67 2.86
CA ALA A 532 1.41 19.49 2.38
C ALA A 532 0.67 19.81 1.06
N PHE A 533 0.82 18.91 0.10
CA PHE A 533 0.09 18.93 -1.17
C PHE A 533 -0.92 17.79 -1.10
N VAL A 534 -2.20 18.12 -1.21
CA VAL A 534 -3.29 17.17 -1.01
C VAL A 534 -4.17 17.15 -2.24
N GLY A 535 -4.24 16.00 -2.89
CA GLY A 535 -5.16 15.74 -3.99
C GLY A 535 -6.56 15.39 -3.50
N THR A 536 -7.57 15.71 -4.29
CA THR A 536 -8.97 15.48 -3.92
C THR A 536 -9.72 14.64 -4.95
N LYS A 537 -10.90 14.15 -4.56
CA LYS A 537 -11.77 13.36 -5.41
C LYS A 537 -12.30 14.11 -6.64
N SER A 538 -12.34 15.45 -6.58
CA SER A 538 -12.79 16.30 -7.69
C SER A 538 -11.66 16.78 -8.59
N GLY A 539 -10.45 16.18 -8.48
CA GLY A 539 -9.32 16.51 -9.34
C GLY A 539 -8.62 17.82 -8.99
N ARG A 540 -8.76 18.27 -7.75
CA ARG A 540 -8.09 19.49 -7.26
C ARG A 540 -6.86 19.13 -6.43
N LEU A 541 -5.90 20.03 -6.42
CA LEU A 541 -4.73 19.99 -5.56
C LEU A 541 -4.79 21.17 -4.59
N LYS A 542 -4.72 20.88 -3.29
CA LYS A 542 -4.68 21.88 -2.22
C LYS A 542 -3.26 22.00 -1.70
N LYS A 543 -2.78 23.24 -1.51
CA LYS A 543 -1.52 23.53 -0.83
C LYS A 543 -1.83 24.03 0.58
N ILE A 544 -1.29 23.32 1.57
CA ILE A 544 -1.57 23.55 2.99
C ILE A 544 -0.23 23.74 3.70
N ARG A 545 0.00 24.96 4.21
CA ARG A 545 1.13 25.22 5.12
C ARG A 545 0.83 24.53 6.45
N VAL A 546 1.76 23.73 6.93
CA VAL A 546 1.60 22.95 8.14
C VAL A 546 2.42 23.57 9.26
N ASP A 547 1.74 24.11 10.24
CA ASP A 547 2.37 24.75 11.40
C ASP A 547 2.36 23.84 12.65
N GLY A 548 1.57 22.75 12.62
CA GLY A 548 1.46 21.77 13.72
C GLY A 548 0.56 22.25 14.87
N PRO A 549 0.41 21.41 15.92
CA PRO A 549 -0.38 21.77 17.09
C PRO A 549 0.20 23.02 17.81
N PRO A 550 -0.63 23.93 18.37
CA PRO A 550 -2.08 23.96 18.29
C PRO A 550 -2.64 24.59 17.01
N HIS A 551 -1.81 25.18 16.17
CA HIS A 551 -2.22 26.04 15.05
C HIS A 551 -2.75 25.23 13.83
N GLY A 552 -2.36 23.97 13.71
CA GLY A 552 -2.81 23.07 12.64
C GLY A 552 -2.18 23.39 11.29
N GLY A 553 -3.01 23.42 10.24
CA GLY A 553 -2.61 23.75 8.87
C GLY A 553 -3.49 24.82 8.26
N VAL A 554 -2.89 25.66 7.43
CA VAL A 554 -3.57 26.74 6.71
C VAL A 554 -3.51 26.46 5.21
N GLN A 555 -4.68 26.20 4.62
CA GLN A 555 -4.82 26.13 3.17
C GLN A 555 -4.67 27.55 2.60
N TYR A 556 -3.78 27.73 1.65
CA TYR A 556 -3.53 29.02 1.02
C TYR A 556 -3.77 29.00 -0.49
N GLU A 557 -3.80 27.83 -1.11
CA GLU A 557 -4.04 27.69 -2.55
C GLU A 557 -4.83 26.41 -2.86
N THR A 558 -5.67 26.48 -3.90
CA THR A 558 -6.34 25.31 -4.51
C THR A 558 -6.24 25.46 -6.03
N ILE A 559 -5.76 24.40 -6.69
CA ILE A 559 -5.52 24.35 -8.11
C ILE A 559 -6.38 23.23 -8.70
N SER A 560 -7.12 23.49 -9.77
CA SER A 560 -7.77 22.43 -10.54
C SER A 560 -6.75 21.81 -11.47
N VAL A 561 -6.34 20.58 -11.19
CA VAL A 561 -5.28 19.88 -11.94
C VAL A 561 -5.85 18.89 -12.93
N ILE A 562 -7.00 18.29 -12.61
CA ILE A 562 -7.70 17.33 -13.44
C ILE A 562 -8.99 17.98 -13.96
N LYS A 563 -9.01 18.29 -15.24
CA LYS A 563 -10.09 19.10 -15.84
C LYS A 563 -11.44 18.39 -15.92
N ASP A 564 -11.43 17.07 -16.07
CA ASP A 564 -12.65 16.26 -16.16
C ASP A 564 -13.27 15.91 -14.80
N GLY A 565 -12.65 16.37 -13.70
CA GLY A 565 -13.13 16.11 -12.33
C GLY A 565 -12.88 14.69 -11.83
N SER A 566 -12.01 13.92 -12.48
CA SER A 566 -11.55 12.63 -11.96
C SER A 566 -10.73 12.79 -10.70
N PRO A 567 -10.77 11.81 -9.76
CA PRO A 567 -9.96 11.85 -8.56
C PRO A 567 -8.45 11.90 -8.82
N VAL A 568 -7.74 12.64 -7.99
CA VAL A 568 -6.28 12.52 -7.90
C VAL A 568 -5.95 11.18 -7.26
N LEU A 569 -5.11 10.38 -7.92
CA LEU A 569 -4.65 9.10 -7.41
C LEU A 569 -3.65 9.27 -6.27
N ARG A 570 -3.41 8.19 -5.53
CA ARG A 570 -2.54 8.20 -4.33
C ARG A 570 -1.11 8.63 -4.63
N ASP A 571 -0.56 8.14 -5.75
CA ASP A 571 0.84 8.38 -6.07
C ASP A 571 1.04 9.78 -6.60
N MET A 572 1.75 10.56 -5.83
CA MET A 572 2.26 11.88 -6.20
C MET A 572 3.75 11.93 -5.89
N ALA A 573 4.55 12.47 -6.79
CA ALA A 573 5.99 12.57 -6.63
C ALA A 573 6.55 13.88 -7.13
N PHE A 574 7.58 14.39 -6.46
CA PHE A 574 8.32 15.55 -6.92
C PHE A 574 9.37 15.17 -7.95
N SER A 575 9.64 16.08 -8.90
CA SER A 575 10.80 16.00 -9.77
C SER A 575 12.10 16.04 -8.95
N LEU A 576 13.19 15.59 -9.56
CA LEU A 576 14.51 15.57 -8.93
C LEU A 576 14.94 16.96 -8.40
N ASP A 577 14.72 17.99 -9.20
CA ASP A 577 14.98 19.40 -8.86
C ASP A 577 13.92 20.02 -7.95
N ARG A 578 12.85 19.26 -7.63
CA ARG A 578 11.69 19.68 -6.82
C ARG A 578 10.92 20.89 -7.34
N ASN A 579 11.14 21.24 -8.61
CA ASN A 579 10.42 22.33 -9.26
C ASN A 579 9.05 21.92 -9.76
N TYR A 580 8.78 20.62 -9.86
CA TYR A 580 7.52 20.09 -10.38
C TYR A 580 6.97 19.03 -9.44
N LEU A 581 5.66 18.94 -9.41
CA LEU A 581 4.91 17.85 -8.77
C LEU A 581 4.17 17.06 -9.84
N TYR A 582 4.43 15.76 -9.92
CA TYR A 582 3.71 14.84 -10.79
C TYR A 582 2.47 14.33 -10.06
N VAL A 583 1.34 14.40 -10.73
CA VAL A 583 0.02 14.05 -10.22
C VAL A 583 -0.66 13.15 -11.23
N MET A 584 -1.23 12.06 -10.79
CA MET A 584 -2.00 11.14 -11.64
C MET A 584 -3.49 11.27 -11.41
N SER A 585 -4.27 11.00 -12.44
CA SER A 585 -5.72 10.86 -12.37
C SER A 585 -6.21 9.61 -13.09
N GLU A 586 -7.49 9.30 -12.85
CA GLU A 586 -8.14 8.15 -13.50
C GLU A 586 -8.64 8.42 -14.91
N ARG A 587 -8.86 9.65 -15.33
CA ARG A 587 -9.62 9.92 -16.55
C ARG A 587 -8.92 10.75 -17.60
N GLN A 588 -7.87 11.43 -17.29
CA GLN A 588 -7.12 12.21 -18.29
C GLN A 588 -5.64 12.08 -18.12
#